data_bbcd135f6069a6d8811d5065c239dbe2
#
_entry.id   bbcd135f6069a6d8811d5065c239dbe2
#
_cell.length_a   1.000
_cell.length_b   1.000
_cell.length_c   1.000
_cell.angle_alpha   90.00
_cell.angle_beta   90.00
_cell.angle_gamma   90.00
#
_symmetry.space_group_name_H-M   'P 1'
#
loop_
_entity.id
_entity.type
_entity.pdbx_description
1 polymer ?
#
loop_
_entity_poly.entity_id
_entity_poly.type
_entity_poly.pdbx_seq_one_letter_code
_entity_poly.pdbx_strand_id
1 'polypeptide(L)'
;MLPDPFSTPCLHIAHRPDLGQLTGRWLRSVTEAELHEGYGALRRAALHHGCGHWLIDTRRRTTRSLNGPEWVTSAFLPEVQRALGLPLCACFLVLPDYLRSLPAALPGPAPGGPVQFARFVDEGAANAWLAARAPAG
;
A
#
# COMPACT_ATOMS: atom_id res chain seq x y z
N MET A 1 4.17 -13.91 -14.12
CA MET A 1 4.96 -12.69 -13.95
C MET A 1 6.06 -12.92 -12.92
N LEU A 2 7.27 -12.53 -13.23
CA LEU A 2 8.37 -12.64 -12.28
C LEU A 2 8.20 -11.60 -11.16
N PRO A 3 8.53 -11.97 -9.91
CA PRO A 3 8.49 -11.01 -8.82
C PRO A 3 9.53 -9.91 -9.04
N ASP A 4 9.23 -8.73 -8.53
CA ASP A 4 10.18 -7.62 -8.56
C ASP A 4 11.39 -7.97 -7.67
N PRO A 5 12.62 -7.60 -8.09
CA PRO A 5 13.83 -7.91 -7.30
C PRO A 5 13.84 -7.29 -5.90
N PHE A 6 12.98 -6.31 -5.62
CA PHE A 6 12.88 -5.73 -4.28
C PHE A 6 12.03 -6.57 -3.33
N SER A 7 11.37 -7.66 -3.79
CA SER A 7 10.58 -8.53 -2.93
C SER A 7 11.41 -9.06 -1.75
N THR A 8 10.76 -9.23 -0.59
CA THR A 8 11.37 -9.83 0.60
C THR A 8 10.75 -11.21 0.84
N PRO A 9 11.30 -12.03 1.77
CA PRO A 9 10.66 -13.30 2.12
C PRO A 9 9.22 -13.16 2.63
N CYS A 10 8.85 -11.98 3.17
CA CYS A 10 7.53 -11.74 3.74
C CYS A 10 6.61 -10.96 2.83
N LEU A 11 7.13 -10.26 1.82
CA LEU A 11 6.36 -9.36 0.97
C LEU A 11 6.71 -9.59 -0.49
N HIS A 12 5.74 -10.08 -1.25
CA HIS A 12 5.87 -10.22 -2.70
C HIS A 12 5.56 -8.88 -3.37
N ILE A 13 6.52 -8.34 -4.11
CA ILE A 13 6.35 -7.08 -4.83
C ILE A 13 6.31 -7.38 -6.33
N ALA A 14 5.41 -6.72 -7.05
CA ALA A 14 5.31 -6.83 -8.49
C ALA A 14 4.99 -5.46 -9.08
N HIS A 15 5.68 -5.09 -10.15
CA HIS A 15 5.38 -3.89 -10.89
C HIS A 15 4.57 -4.26 -12.14
N ARG A 16 3.47 -3.56 -12.33
CA ARG A 16 2.56 -3.74 -13.47
C ARG A 16 2.59 -2.47 -14.33
N PRO A 17 3.57 -2.35 -15.26
CA PRO A 17 3.64 -1.14 -16.10
C PRO A 17 2.42 -0.95 -17.00
N ASP A 18 1.75 -2.05 -17.37
CA ASP A 18 0.50 -2.01 -18.14
C ASP A 18 -0.63 -1.30 -17.39
N LEU A 19 -0.62 -1.35 -16.06
CA LEU A 19 -1.62 -0.68 -15.21
C LEU A 19 -1.06 0.56 -14.52
N GLY A 20 0.24 0.83 -14.64
CA GLY A 20 0.90 1.89 -13.88
C GLY A 20 0.84 1.65 -12.38
N GLN A 21 0.96 0.39 -11.95
CA GLN A 21 0.65 -0.02 -10.59
C GLN A 21 1.76 -0.85 -9.99
N LEU A 22 2.03 -0.61 -8.70
CA LEU A 22 2.92 -1.41 -7.89
C LEU A 22 2.07 -2.22 -6.90
N THR A 23 2.28 -3.54 -6.86
CA THR A 23 1.54 -4.42 -5.97
C THR A 23 2.46 -4.97 -4.91
N GLY A 24 2.07 -4.86 -3.64
CA GLY A 24 2.76 -5.51 -2.52
C GLY A 24 1.80 -6.46 -1.83
N ARG A 25 2.14 -7.76 -1.76
CA ARG A 25 1.30 -8.76 -1.11
C ARG A 25 2.05 -9.36 0.06
N TRP A 26 1.54 -9.12 1.28
CA TRP A 26 2.07 -9.76 2.47
C TRP A 26 1.73 -11.25 2.44
N LEU A 27 2.74 -12.09 2.68
CA LEU A 27 2.59 -13.53 2.53
C LEU A 27 2.23 -14.24 3.83
N ARG A 28 2.49 -13.58 4.97
CA ARG A 28 2.21 -14.11 6.31
C ARG A 28 2.22 -12.99 7.33
N SER A 29 1.92 -13.33 8.58
CA SER A 29 2.11 -12.40 9.69
C SER A 29 3.60 -12.14 9.89
N VAL A 30 3.95 -10.95 10.35
CA VAL A 30 5.32 -10.48 10.42
C VAL A 30 5.59 -9.81 11.76
N THR A 31 6.86 -9.75 12.13
CA THR A 31 7.33 -8.97 13.28
C THR A 31 7.36 -7.48 12.91
N GLU A 32 7.55 -6.62 13.92
CA GLU A 32 7.72 -5.18 13.67
C GLU A 32 8.91 -4.92 12.74
N ALA A 33 10.02 -5.59 12.96
CA ALA A 33 11.20 -5.42 12.10
C ALA A 33 10.92 -5.84 10.67
N GLU A 34 10.23 -6.96 10.47
CA GLU A 34 9.85 -7.43 9.14
C GLU A 34 8.86 -6.50 8.47
N LEU A 35 7.95 -5.89 9.24
CA LEU A 35 7.01 -4.91 8.72
C LEU A 35 7.74 -3.71 8.13
N HIS A 36 8.68 -3.14 8.89
CA HIS A 36 9.46 -2.00 8.44
C HIS A 36 10.36 -2.35 7.26
N GLU A 37 10.95 -3.54 7.26
CA GLU A 37 11.77 -4.02 6.15
C GLU A 37 10.93 -4.14 4.87
N GLY A 38 9.74 -4.72 4.97
CA GLY A 38 8.84 -4.88 3.82
C GLY A 38 8.38 -3.56 3.23
N TYR A 39 7.96 -2.63 4.06
CA TYR A 39 7.58 -1.29 3.59
C TYR A 39 8.78 -0.53 3.03
N GLY A 40 9.97 -0.71 3.61
CA GLY A 40 11.20 -0.15 3.05
C GLY A 40 11.51 -0.69 1.66
N ALA A 41 11.29 -1.99 1.44
CA ALA A 41 11.45 -2.60 0.13
C ALA A 41 10.43 -2.04 -0.88
N LEU A 42 9.19 -1.84 -0.46
CA LEU A 42 8.15 -1.25 -1.29
C LEU A 42 8.51 0.19 -1.68
N ARG A 43 9.05 0.96 -0.73
CA ARG A 43 9.56 2.31 -1.01
C ARG A 43 10.65 2.28 -2.08
N ARG A 44 11.62 1.39 -1.95
CA ARG A 44 12.70 1.27 -2.92
C ARG A 44 12.17 0.91 -4.31
N ALA A 45 11.22 -0.02 -4.40
CA ALA A 45 10.60 -0.39 -5.66
C ALA A 45 9.83 0.78 -6.28
N ALA A 46 9.08 1.51 -5.47
CA ALA A 46 8.32 2.67 -5.93
C ALA A 46 9.23 3.76 -6.49
N LEU A 47 10.33 4.04 -5.81
CA LEU A 47 11.31 5.04 -6.27
C LEU A 47 12.00 4.57 -7.55
N HIS A 48 12.34 3.29 -7.62
CA HIS A 48 12.99 2.73 -8.81
C HIS A 48 12.09 2.81 -10.05
N HIS A 49 10.81 2.49 -9.88
CA HIS A 49 9.85 2.50 -11.01
C HIS A 49 9.15 3.85 -11.20
N GLY A 50 9.32 4.79 -10.29
CA GLY A 50 8.61 6.07 -10.33
C GLY A 50 7.10 5.87 -10.23
N CYS A 51 6.64 4.95 -9.38
CA CYS A 51 5.25 4.52 -9.34
C CYS A 51 4.54 4.97 -8.07
N GLY A 52 3.50 5.79 -8.23
CA GLY A 52 2.70 6.31 -7.13
C GLY A 52 1.31 5.68 -6.98
N HIS A 53 1.05 4.55 -7.65
CA HIS A 53 -0.23 3.84 -7.54
C HIS A 53 0.04 2.44 -7.01
N TRP A 54 -0.42 2.19 -5.78
CA TRP A 54 -0.06 0.98 -5.04
C TRP A 54 -1.28 0.18 -4.63
N LEU A 55 -1.20 -1.13 -4.81
CA LEU A 55 -2.14 -2.08 -4.21
C LEU A 55 -1.39 -2.86 -3.15
N ILE A 56 -1.81 -2.76 -1.89
CA ILE A 56 -1.15 -3.44 -0.78
C ILE A 56 -2.13 -4.46 -0.19
N ASP A 57 -1.83 -5.74 -0.38
CA ASP A 57 -2.67 -6.83 0.10
C ASP A 57 -2.19 -7.28 1.48
N THR A 58 -2.99 -7.00 2.51
CA THR A 58 -2.67 -7.32 3.90
C THR A 58 -3.48 -8.50 4.44
N ARG A 59 -4.24 -9.19 3.58
CA ARG A 59 -5.21 -10.21 4.03
C ARG A 59 -4.56 -11.41 4.71
N ARG A 60 -3.32 -11.74 4.35
CA ARG A 60 -2.58 -12.86 4.96
C ARG A 60 -1.82 -12.47 6.23
N ARG A 61 -1.76 -11.19 6.52
CA ARG A 61 -1.08 -10.68 7.72
C ARG A 61 -2.13 -10.55 8.83
N THR A 62 -2.40 -11.65 9.51
CA THR A 62 -3.49 -11.75 10.50
C THR A 62 -3.10 -11.20 11.87
N THR A 63 -1.82 -11.25 12.24
CA THR A 63 -1.32 -10.63 13.46
C THR A 63 -0.95 -9.18 13.15
N ARG A 64 -1.48 -8.25 13.92
CA ARG A 64 -1.30 -6.83 13.68
C ARG A 64 -0.54 -6.17 14.80
N SER A 65 0.39 -5.29 14.44
CA SER A 65 1.00 -4.36 15.38
C SER A 65 -0.04 -3.31 15.76
N LEU A 66 -0.04 -2.86 17.02
CA LEU A 66 -0.97 -1.84 17.49
C LEU A 66 -0.77 -0.51 16.77
N ASN A 67 0.47 -0.18 16.37
CA ASN A 67 0.80 1.09 15.74
C ASN A 67 1.05 1.00 14.25
N GLY A 68 1.00 -0.20 13.66
CA GLY A 68 1.33 -0.42 12.26
C GLY A 68 0.49 0.40 11.29
N PRO A 69 -0.86 0.33 11.35
CA PRO A 69 -1.71 1.08 10.41
C PRO A 69 -1.52 2.59 10.52
N GLU A 70 -1.39 3.11 11.74
CA GLU A 70 -1.21 4.53 11.96
C GLU A 70 0.14 5.00 11.41
N TRP A 71 1.21 4.25 11.66
CA TRP A 71 2.53 4.58 11.15
C TRP A 71 2.55 4.64 9.62
N VAL A 72 1.92 3.66 8.97
CA VAL A 72 1.92 3.59 7.50
C VAL A 72 1.23 4.83 6.92
N THR A 73 0.06 5.19 7.42
CA THR A 73 -0.72 6.27 6.83
C THR A 73 -0.25 7.65 7.29
N SER A 74 0.26 7.80 8.52
CA SER A 74 0.63 9.10 9.06
C SER A 74 2.10 9.48 8.82
N ALA A 75 2.99 8.50 8.68
CA ALA A 75 4.42 8.76 8.56
C ALA A 75 5.01 8.22 7.27
N PHE A 76 4.76 6.93 6.97
CA PHE A 76 5.41 6.26 5.84
C PHE A 76 4.94 6.79 4.48
N LEU A 77 3.62 6.81 4.25
CA LEU A 77 3.09 7.27 2.95
C LEU A 77 3.46 8.73 2.66
N PRO A 78 3.33 9.67 3.60
CA PRO A 78 3.77 11.05 3.33
C PRO A 78 5.26 11.17 3.02
N GLU A 79 6.11 10.40 3.69
CA GLU A 79 7.55 10.41 3.44
C GLU A 79 7.87 9.91 2.04
N VAL A 80 7.25 8.79 1.63
CA VAL A 80 7.47 8.24 0.29
C VAL A 80 6.96 9.18 -0.77
N GLN A 81 5.81 9.80 -0.55
CA GLN A 81 5.26 10.78 -1.49
C GLN A 81 6.22 11.93 -1.73
N ARG A 82 6.84 12.45 -0.66
CA ARG A 82 7.82 13.52 -0.79
C ARG A 82 9.05 13.06 -1.58
N ALA A 83 9.50 11.84 -1.33
CA ALA A 83 10.65 11.28 -2.04
C ALA A 83 10.35 11.02 -3.53
N LEU A 84 9.12 10.60 -3.85
CA LEU A 84 8.70 10.39 -5.23
C LEU A 84 8.52 11.70 -6.00
N GLY A 85 8.05 12.75 -5.34
CA GLY A 85 7.70 14.00 -5.98
C GLY A 85 6.47 13.93 -6.87
N LEU A 86 5.65 12.88 -6.71
CA LEU A 86 4.39 12.65 -7.44
C LEU A 86 3.28 12.36 -6.45
N PRO A 87 1.99 12.50 -6.86
CA PRO A 87 0.91 12.03 -6.03
C PRO A 87 1.03 10.52 -5.75
N LEU A 88 0.71 10.12 -4.51
CA LEU A 88 0.75 8.74 -4.08
C LEU A 88 -0.66 8.29 -3.70
N CYS A 89 -1.12 7.22 -4.35
CA CYS A 89 -2.43 6.62 -4.11
C CYS A 89 -2.21 5.17 -3.68
N ALA A 90 -2.65 4.82 -2.48
CA ALA A 90 -2.47 3.48 -1.93
C ALA A 90 -3.81 2.85 -1.56
N CYS A 91 -4.06 1.65 -2.09
CA CYS A 91 -5.21 0.83 -1.72
C CYS A 91 -4.76 -0.29 -0.82
N PHE A 92 -5.44 -0.45 0.30
CA PHE A 92 -5.17 -1.58 1.20
C PHE A 92 -6.30 -2.61 1.06
N LEU A 93 -5.93 -3.84 0.71
CA LEU A 93 -6.85 -4.98 0.76
C LEU A 93 -6.81 -5.54 2.16
N VAL A 94 -7.96 -5.63 2.80
CA VAL A 94 -8.09 -6.06 4.20
C VAL A 94 -9.19 -7.10 4.32
N LEU A 95 -9.14 -7.87 5.41
CA LEU A 95 -10.21 -8.81 5.73
C LEU A 95 -11.44 -8.04 6.24
N PRO A 96 -12.66 -8.54 5.97
CA PRO A 96 -13.88 -7.86 6.45
C PRO A 96 -13.90 -7.63 7.95
N ASP A 97 -13.45 -8.59 8.75
CA ASP A 97 -13.43 -8.45 10.21
C ASP A 97 -12.51 -7.31 10.65
N TYR A 98 -11.35 -7.19 9.99
CA TYR A 98 -10.43 -6.08 10.29
C TYR A 98 -11.08 -4.74 9.97
N LEU A 99 -11.74 -4.63 8.81
CA LEU A 99 -12.39 -3.38 8.41
C LEU A 99 -13.47 -2.98 9.42
N ARG A 100 -14.26 -3.94 9.90
CA ARG A 100 -15.30 -3.69 10.91
C ARG A 100 -14.71 -3.28 12.26
N SER A 101 -13.48 -3.70 12.57
CA SER A 101 -12.83 -3.38 13.84
C SER A 101 -12.27 -1.98 13.91
N LEU A 102 -12.14 -1.30 12.78
CA LEU A 102 -11.57 0.04 12.74
C LEU A 102 -12.54 1.06 13.34
N PRO A 103 -12.04 2.05 14.11
CA PRO A 103 -12.89 3.12 14.61
C PRO A 103 -13.53 3.91 13.46
N ALA A 104 -14.81 4.27 13.62
CA ALA A 104 -15.53 5.05 12.61
C ALA A 104 -14.90 6.43 12.37
N ALA A 105 -14.23 6.98 13.38
CA ALA A 105 -13.60 8.29 13.31
C ALA A 105 -12.11 8.24 12.94
N LEU A 106 -11.66 7.14 12.30
CA LEU A 106 -10.26 7.02 11.90
C LEU A 106 -9.92 8.11 10.89
N PRO A 107 -8.84 8.89 11.12
CA PRO A 107 -8.48 9.95 10.18
C PRO A 107 -8.21 9.40 8.78
N GLY A 108 -8.83 10.02 7.78
CA GLY A 108 -8.56 9.72 6.38
C GLY A 108 -7.55 10.70 5.80
N PRO A 109 -7.20 10.51 4.52
CA PRO A 109 -6.32 11.45 3.83
C PRO A 109 -7.02 12.80 3.62
N ALA A 110 -6.22 13.87 3.53
CA ALA A 110 -6.74 15.19 3.22
C ALA A 110 -7.36 15.19 1.82
N PRO A 111 -8.63 15.64 1.65
CA PRO A 111 -9.25 15.67 0.34
C PRO A 111 -8.42 16.49 -0.65
N GLY A 112 -8.14 15.89 -1.83
CA GLY A 112 -7.33 16.55 -2.86
C GLY A 112 -5.85 16.68 -2.54
N GLY A 113 -5.39 16.09 -1.42
CA GLY A 113 -3.99 16.14 -1.04
C GLY A 113 -3.11 15.20 -1.87
N PRO A 114 -1.78 15.32 -1.75
CA PRO A 114 -0.86 14.51 -2.55
C PRO A 114 -0.79 13.05 -2.13
N VAL A 115 -1.30 12.69 -0.96
CA VAL A 115 -1.39 11.31 -0.48
C VAL A 115 -2.85 10.95 -0.35
N GLN A 116 -3.28 9.91 -1.07
CA GLN A 116 -4.63 9.35 -0.99
C GLN A 116 -4.53 7.88 -0.63
N PHE A 117 -5.41 7.40 0.22
CA PHE A 117 -5.47 5.98 0.53
C PHE A 117 -6.89 5.57 0.88
N ALA A 118 -7.19 4.29 0.67
CA ALA A 118 -8.49 3.70 0.98
C ALA A 118 -8.32 2.23 1.31
N ARG A 119 -9.31 1.64 1.97
CA ARG A 119 -9.31 0.23 2.36
C ARG A 119 -10.47 -0.46 1.68
N PHE A 120 -10.19 -1.64 1.12
CA PHE A 120 -11.19 -2.45 0.42
C PHE A 120 -11.09 -3.91 0.85
N VAL A 121 -12.19 -4.62 0.75
CA VAL A 121 -12.20 -6.08 0.96
C VAL A 121 -12.18 -6.83 -0.36
N ASP A 122 -12.51 -6.16 -1.46
CA ASP A 122 -12.56 -6.72 -2.81
C ASP A 122 -11.47 -6.13 -3.70
N GLU A 123 -10.67 -7.00 -4.31
CA GLU A 123 -9.57 -6.56 -5.17
C GLU A 123 -10.05 -5.81 -6.41
N GLY A 124 -11.19 -6.22 -6.98
CA GLY A 124 -11.75 -5.52 -8.13
C GLY A 124 -12.10 -4.08 -7.82
N ALA A 125 -12.73 -3.85 -6.66
CA ALA A 125 -13.06 -2.50 -6.20
C ALA A 125 -11.79 -1.66 -5.97
N ALA A 126 -10.75 -2.27 -5.41
CA ALA A 126 -9.47 -1.60 -5.18
C ALA A 126 -8.82 -1.19 -6.50
N ASN A 127 -8.81 -2.09 -7.48
CA ASN A 127 -8.25 -1.79 -8.79
C ASN A 127 -9.03 -0.68 -9.51
N ALA A 128 -10.35 -0.68 -9.38
CA ALA A 128 -11.19 0.38 -9.97
C ALA A 128 -10.89 1.74 -9.35
N TRP A 129 -10.70 1.77 -8.02
CA TRP A 129 -10.35 3.00 -7.32
C TRP A 129 -8.99 3.54 -7.80
N LEU A 130 -8.00 2.67 -7.96
CA LEU A 130 -6.67 3.06 -8.46
C LEU A 130 -6.74 3.56 -9.90
N ALA A 131 -7.48 2.84 -10.76
CA ALA A 131 -7.63 3.22 -12.16
C ALA A 131 -8.28 4.60 -12.32
N ALA A 132 -9.25 4.92 -11.46
CA ALA A 132 -9.92 6.22 -11.48
C ALA A 132 -8.98 7.38 -11.10
N ARG A 133 -7.87 7.08 -10.45
CA ARG A 133 -6.88 8.07 -10.00
C ARG A 133 -5.61 8.07 -10.82
N ALA A 134 -5.49 7.17 -11.80
CA ALA A 134 -4.33 7.15 -12.68
C ALA A 134 -4.31 8.42 -13.52
N PRO A 135 -3.10 8.98 -13.78
CA PRO A 135 -3.00 10.15 -14.67
C PRO A 135 -3.55 9.83 -16.05
N ALA A 136 -4.25 10.77 -16.63
CA ALA A 136 -4.74 10.65 -17.99
C ALA A 136 -3.57 10.70 -18.98
N GLY A 137 -3.51 9.75 -19.88
CA GLY A 137 -2.49 9.73 -20.91
C GLY A 137 -1.58 8.56 -20.91
#